data_ab8fa6de9f112d02825d5cfa98f1424b
#
_entry.id   ab8fa6de9f112d02825d5cfa98f1424b
#
_cell.length_a   1.000
_cell.length_b   1.000
_cell.length_c   1.000
_cell.angle_alpha   90.00
_cell.angle_beta   90.00
_cell.angle_gamma   90.00
#
_symmetry.space_group_name_H-M   'P 1'
#
loop_
_entity.id
_entity.type
_entity.pdbx_description
1 polymer ?
#
loop_
_entity_poly.entity_id
_entity_poly.type
_entity_poly.pdbx_seq_one_letter_code
_entity_poly.pdbx_strand_id
1 'polypeptide(L)'
;MSTKRIIVLESLVLLATVAGFLSIRRALTGVTCLGGEGVFRQKYAYDCGNAALQMVFASFEVTVSYEELLQALKTTTAGTSMLSLKHLAEAKGLRCEGWKLSPGDLREIPLPAILFLRKNHFVVLDGLVGSGDFLVRDPARGRLQIAPQKLQSIWGGEILLFRKPGNGSNQHDRWFRSFPSSKRSN
;
A
#
# COMPACT_ATOMS: atom_id res chain seq x y z
N MET A 1 -23.37 20.69 39.71
CA MET A 1 -22.29 19.95 39.03
C MET A 1 -21.41 20.97 38.30
N SER A 2 -20.08 20.93 38.47
CA SER A 2 -19.18 21.92 37.84
C SER A 2 -19.18 21.76 36.33
N THR A 3 -19.21 22.87 35.58
CA THR A 3 -19.16 22.94 34.10
C THR A 3 -18.02 22.08 33.51
N LYS A 4 -16.89 22.00 34.21
CA LYS A 4 -15.74 21.13 33.83
C LYS A 4 -16.10 19.65 33.84
N ARG A 5 -16.95 19.16 34.74
CA ARG A 5 -17.38 17.75 34.79
C ARG A 5 -18.34 17.41 33.65
N ILE A 6 -19.17 18.36 33.23
CA ILE A 6 -20.09 18.18 32.11
C ILE A 6 -19.30 18.07 30.80
N ILE A 7 -18.34 18.96 30.54
CA ILE A 7 -17.49 18.95 29.34
C ILE A 7 -16.68 17.64 29.23
N VAL A 8 -16.12 17.17 30.34
CA VAL A 8 -15.36 15.89 30.35
C VAL A 8 -16.30 14.71 30.05
N LEU A 9 -17.51 14.71 30.58
CA LEU A 9 -18.47 13.63 30.34
C LEU A 9 -18.92 13.60 28.86
N GLU A 10 -19.25 14.76 28.31
CA GLU A 10 -19.60 14.86 26.86
C GLU A 10 -18.47 14.44 25.95
N SER A 11 -17.22 14.81 26.26
CA SER A 11 -16.04 14.38 25.49
C SER A 11 -15.85 12.88 25.56
N LEU A 12 -16.06 12.25 26.72
CA LEU A 12 -15.95 10.78 26.87
C LEU A 12 -17.06 10.03 26.13
N VAL A 13 -18.27 10.54 26.15
CA VAL A 13 -19.40 9.96 25.39
C VAL A 13 -19.16 10.07 23.89
N LEU A 14 -18.67 11.22 23.41
CA LEU A 14 -18.34 11.40 21.99
C LEU A 14 -17.23 10.45 21.55
N LEU A 15 -16.18 10.30 22.34
CA LEU A 15 -15.09 9.34 22.07
C LEU A 15 -15.59 7.89 22.01
N ALA A 16 -16.46 7.50 22.94
CA ALA A 16 -17.03 6.15 22.97
C ALA A 16 -17.93 5.88 21.75
N THR A 17 -18.73 6.86 21.33
CA THR A 17 -19.59 6.72 20.13
C THR A 17 -18.78 6.65 18.85
N VAL A 18 -17.72 7.45 18.69
CA VAL A 18 -16.82 7.40 17.55
C VAL A 18 -16.06 6.07 17.49
N ALA A 19 -15.54 5.60 18.63
CA ALA A 19 -14.86 4.31 18.71
C ALA A 19 -15.81 3.14 18.37
N GLY A 20 -17.04 3.19 18.87
CA GLY A 20 -18.09 2.21 18.55
C GLY A 20 -18.43 2.20 17.05
N PHE A 21 -18.60 3.37 16.44
CA PHE A 21 -18.87 3.49 15.00
C PHE A 21 -17.73 2.97 14.12
N LEU A 22 -16.47 3.27 14.48
CA LEU A 22 -15.29 2.76 13.77
C LEU A 22 -15.19 1.24 13.91
N SER A 23 -15.47 0.69 15.08
CA SER A 23 -15.47 -0.75 15.33
C SER A 23 -16.53 -1.48 14.51
N ILE A 24 -17.75 -0.93 14.45
CA ILE A 24 -18.86 -1.48 13.64
C ILE A 24 -18.52 -1.41 12.15
N ARG A 25 -18.00 -0.30 11.66
CA ARG A 25 -17.56 -0.18 10.26
C ARG A 25 -16.47 -1.20 9.92
N ARG A 26 -15.50 -1.40 10.79
CA ARG A 26 -14.46 -2.41 10.62
C ARG A 26 -15.04 -3.81 10.56
N ALA A 27 -15.95 -4.15 11.48
CA ALA A 27 -16.62 -5.45 11.51
C ALA A 27 -17.38 -5.75 10.20
N LEU A 28 -18.02 -4.73 9.61
CA LEU A 28 -18.82 -4.85 8.39
C LEU A 28 -17.98 -4.84 7.11
N THR A 29 -16.92 -4.04 7.04
CA THR A 29 -16.15 -3.82 5.79
C THR A 29 -14.78 -4.49 5.79
N GLY A 30 -14.21 -4.81 6.95
CA GLY A 30 -12.83 -5.27 7.11
C GLY A 30 -11.79 -4.20 6.76
N VAL A 31 -12.19 -2.90 6.68
CA VAL A 31 -11.33 -1.78 6.33
C VAL A 31 -11.56 -0.62 7.28
N THR A 32 -10.46 -0.04 7.81
CA THR A 32 -10.47 1.18 8.61
C THR A 32 -9.67 2.27 7.90
N CYS A 33 -10.23 3.46 7.76
CA CYS A 33 -9.51 4.63 7.23
C CYS A 33 -8.72 5.30 8.35
N LEU A 34 -7.43 5.57 8.12
CA LEU A 34 -6.50 6.16 9.09
C LEU A 34 -6.10 7.61 8.76
N GLY A 35 -6.58 8.15 7.65
CA GLY A 35 -6.25 9.52 7.21
C GLY A 35 -5.53 9.56 5.86
N GLY A 36 -4.82 10.65 5.58
CA GLY A 36 -4.16 10.89 4.30
C GLY A 36 -2.65 11.15 4.37
N GLU A 37 -2.05 11.11 5.55
CA GLU A 37 -0.64 11.40 5.74
C GLU A 37 0.26 10.45 4.96
N GLY A 38 1.26 11.01 4.24
CA GLY A 38 2.21 10.24 3.41
C GLY A 38 1.59 9.56 2.19
N VAL A 39 0.37 9.95 1.80
CA VAL A 39 -0.31 9.41 0.61
C VAL A 39 -0.26 10.43 -0.53
N PHE A 40 0.37 10.06 -1.64
CA PHE A 40 0.19 10.79 -2.90
C PHE A 40 -1.14 10.38 -3.51
N ARG A 41 -2.02 11.38 -3.68
CA ARG A 41 -3.38 11.17 -4.20
C ARG A 41 -3.35 11.08 -5.72
N GLN A 42 -4.06 10.11 -6.28
CA GLN A 42 -4.33 10.08 -7.71
C GLN A 42 -5.14 11.32 -8.13
N LYS A 43 -4.83 11.88 -9.30
CA LYS A 43 -5.55 13.01 -9.87
C LYS A 43 -6.73 12.56 -10.73
N TYR A 44 -6.58 11.42 -11.40
CA TYR A 44 -7.58 10.83 -12.28
C TYR A 44 -7.93 9.40 -11.85
N ALA A 45 -9.03 8.85 -12.33
CA ALA A 45 -9.47 7.51 -11.98
C ALA A 45 -8.52 6.39 -12.47
N TYR A 46 -7.62 6.70 -13.39
CA TYR A 46 -6.74 5.74 -14.08
C TYR A 46 -5.25 5.88 -13.71
N ASP A 47 -4.86 6.82 -12.85
CA ASP A 47 -3.43 7.07 -12.53
C ASP A 47 -3.01 6.57 -11.14
N CYS A 48 -3.76 5.63 -10.56
CA CYS A 48 -3.42 5.01 -9.28
C CYS A 48 -2.03 4.38 -9.28
N GLY A 49 -1.59 3.79 -10.42
CA GLY A 49 -0.25 3.23 -10.57
C GLY A 49 0.86 4.28 -10.47
N ASN A 50 0.65 5.47 -11.07
CA ASN A 50 1.59 6.58 -10.98
C ASN A 50 1.77 7.04 -9.53
N ALA A 51 0.65 7.27 -8.83
CA ALA A 51 0.67 7.70 -7.44
C ALA A 51 1.25 6.62 -6.51
N ALA A 52 0.94 5.34 -6.75
CA ALA A 52 1.53 4.23 -5.99
C ALA A 52 3.04 4.15 -6.18
N LEU A 53 3.54 4.25 -7.42
CA LEU A 53 4.97 4.22 -7.69
C LEU A 53 5.69 5.47 -7.12
N GLN A 54 5.05 6.64 -7.16
CA GLN A 54 5.57 7.85 -6.53
C GLN A 54 5.75 7.68 -5.01
N MET A 55 4.78 7.05 -4.33
CA MET A 55 4.90 6.73 -2.90
C MET A 55 6.06 5.77 -2.60
N VAL A 56 6.27 4.77 -3.47
CA VAL A 56 7.42 3.86 -3.36
C VAL A 56 8.73 4.62 -3.55
N PHE A 57 8.85 5.43 -4.59
CA PHE A 57 10.05 6.24 -4.83
C PHE A 57 10.39 7.14 -3.64
N ALA A 58 9.39 7.83 -3.08
CA ALA A 58 9.58 8.65 -1.89
C ALA A 58 10.10 7.83 -0.69
N SER A 59 9.62 6.59 -0.51
CA SER A 59 10.10 5.70 0.55
C SER A 59 11.54 5.23 0.36
N PHE A 60 12.02 5.24 -0.89
CA PHE A 60 13.42 4.93 -1.24
C PHE A 60 14.29 6.18 -1.46
N GLU A 61 13.77 7.38 -1.16
CA GLU A 61 14.45 8.67 -1.36
C GLU A 61 14.77 8.97 -2.83
N VAL A 62 13.99 8.42 -3.75
CA VAL A 62 14.08 8.72 -5.19
C VAL A 62 13.10 9.83 -5.52
N THR A 63 13.62 10.98 -5.95
CA THR A 63 12.80 12.13 -6.34
C THR A 63 12.33 11.99 -7.79
N VAL A 64 11.02 11.96 -8.00
CA VAL A 64 10.39 11.93 -9.32
C VAL A 64 9.14 12.79 -9.28
N SER A 65 8.97 13.70 -10.24
CA SER A 65 7.77 14.52 -10.33
C SER A 65 6.58 13.71 -10.87
N TYR A 66 5.38 14.18 -10.59
CA TYR A 66 4.16 13.54 -11.10
C TYR A 66 4.09 13.62 -12.64
N GLU A 67 4.51 14.74 -13.21
CA GLU A 67 4.56 14.97 -14.65
C GLU A 67 5.54 14.02 -15.34
N GLU A 68 6.69 13.80 -14.75
CA GLU A 68 7.68 12.82 -15.23
C GLU A 68 7.11 11.40 -15.21
N LEU A 69 6.37 11.02 -14.16
CA LEU A 69 5.69 9.71 -14.09
C LEU A 69 4.65 9.55 -15.19
N LEU A 70 3.82 10.57 -15.44
CA LEU A 70 2.82 10.51 -16.51
C LEU A 70 3.44 10.28 -17.88
N GLN A 71 4.53 10.99 -18.20
CA GLN A 71 5.25 10.87 -19.46
C GLN A 71 5.95 9.51 -19.59
N ALA A 72 6.68 9.10 -18.54
CA ALA A 72 7.46 7.86 -18.57
C ALA A 72 6.59 6.60 -18.64
N LEU A 73 5.48 6.58 -17.90
CA LEU A 73 4.55 5.44 -17.89
C LEU A 73 3.58 5.43 -19.08
N LYS A 74 3.50 6.53 -19.85
CA LYS A 74 2.54 6.71 -20.96
C LYS A 74 1.13 6.33 -20.53
N THR A 75 0.75 6.76 -19.32
CA THR A 75 -0.53 6.42 -18.70
C THR A 75 -1.70 6.87 -19.55
N THR A 76 -2.60 5.97 -19.85
CA THR A 76 -3.83 6.22 -20.62
C THR A 76 -5.06 6.10 -19.72
N THR A 77 -6.24 6.32 -20.27
CA THR A 77 -7.51 6.08 -19.56
C THR A 77 -7.71 4.61 -19.13
N ALA A 78 -6.96 3.68 -19.72
CA ALA A 78 -6.91 2.27 -19.29
C ALA A 78 -5.97 2.05 -18.10
N GLY A 79 -5.27 3.08 -17.65
CA GLY A 79 -4.27 3.01 -16.59
C GLY A 79 -2.87 2.67 -17.09
N THR A 80 -2.06 2.10 -16.21
CA THR A 80 -0.71 1.60 -16.51
C THR A 80 -0.60 0.12 -16.11
N SER A 81 0.37 -0.59 -16.69
CA SER A 81 0.61 -2.00 -16.38
C SER A 81 1.62 -2.17 -15.24
N MET A 82 1.59 -3.31 -14.54
CA MET A 82 2.64 -3.70 -13.58
C MET A 82 4.03 -3.73 -14.24
N LEU A 83 4.12 -4.17 -15.49
CA LEU A 83 5.37 -4.22 -16.23
C LEU A 83 5.94 -2.82 -16.48
N SER A 84 5.09 -1.86 -16.84
CA SER A 84 5.51 -0.46 -17.01
C SER A 84 6.02 0.15 -15.70
N LEU A 85 5.34 -0.13 -14.58
CA LEU A 85 5.79 0.30 -13.24
C LEU A 85 7.15 -0.31 -12.89
N LYS A 86 7.32 -1.62 -13.16
CA LYS A 86 8.59 -2.33 -12.95
C LYS A 86 9.73 -1.69 -13.74
N HIS A 87 9.55 -1.53 -15.06
CA HIS A 87 10.59 -0.97 -15.93
C HIS A 87 10.99 0.45 -15.52
N LEU A 88 10.00 1.29 -15.13
CA LEU A 88 10.33 2.64 -14.67
C LEU A 88 11.08 2.61 -13.34
N ALA A 89 10.70 1.74 -12.40
CA ALA A 89 11.42 1.58 -11.14
C ALA A 89 12.89 1.19 -11.38
N GLU A 90 13.11 0.24 -12.30
CA GLU A 90 14.45 -0.20 -12.70
C GLU A 90 15.25 0.92 -13.38
N ALA A 91 14.63 1.68 -14.28
CA ALA A 91 15.25 2.83 -14.94
C ALA A 91 15.63 3.94 -13.94
N LYS A 92 14.95 4.03 -12.79
CA LYS A 92 15.24 4.95 -11.68
C LYS A 92 16.19 4.37 -10.63
N GLY A 93 16.82 3.24 -10.91
CA GLY A 93 17.88 2.67 -10.07
C GLY A 93 17.40 1.74 -8.96
N LEU A 94 16.11 1.43 -8.87
CA LEU A 94 15.63 0.38 -7.98
C LEU A 94 15.71 -0.98 -8.68
N ARG A 95 15.87 -2.05 -7.93
CA ARG A 95 15.54 -3.39 -8.39
C ARG A 95 14.07 -3.65 -8.11
N CYS A 96 13.35 -4.16 -9.12
CA CYS A 96 11.92 -4.43 -9.02
C CYS A 96 11.60 -5.81 -9.56
N GLU A 97 10.84 -6.61 -8.80
CA GLU A 97 10.46 -7.96 -9.20
C GLU A 97 8.95 -8.16 -9.02
N GLY A 98 8.31 -8.78 -10.03
CA GLY A 98 6.92 -9.21 -9.95
C GLY A 98 6.81 -10.58 -9.30
N TRP A 99 5.80 -10.74 -8.43
CA TRP A 99 5.53 -11.99 -7.74
C TRP A 99 4.05 -12.29 -7.68
N LYS A 100 3.72 -13.57 -7.47
CA LYS A 100 2.37 -14.00 -7.13
C LYS A 100 2.39 -14.68 -5.78
N LEU A 101 1.86 -13.99 -4.76
CA LEU A 101 1.96 -14.38 -3.36
C LEU A 101 0.58 -14.64 -2.76
N SER A 102 0.54 -15.33 -1.64
CA SER A 102 -0.63 -15.46 -0.77
C SER A 102 -0.63 -14.39 0.33
N PRO A 103 -1.77 -14.08 0.97
CA PRO A 103 -1.80 -13.16 2.12
C PRO A 103 -0.88 -13.58 3.27
N GLY A 104 -0.62 -14.88 3.46
CA GLY A 104 0.31 -15.39 4.47
C GLY A 104 1.76 -15.00 4.19
N ASP A 105 2.16 -14.99 2.91
CA ASP A 105 3.51 -14.63 2.48
C ASP A 105 3.85 -13.16 2.77
N LEU A 106 2.82 -12.28 2.82
CA LEU A 106 3.01 -10.82 3.02
C LEU A 106 3.59 -10.43 4.37
N ARG A 107 3.71 -11.36 5.31
CA ARG A 107 4.29 -11.11 6.63
C ARG A 107 5.80 -10.96 6.61
N GLU A 108 6.45 -11.50 5.60
CA GLU A 108 7.91 -11.64 5.53
C GLU A 108 8.53 -10.89 4.34
N ILE A 109 7.72 -10.26 3.49
CA ILE A 109 8.22 -9.58 2.29
C ILE A 109 8.95 -8.27 2.61
N PRO A 110 9.88 -7.83 1.75
CA PRO A 110 10.42 -6.48 1.81
C PRO A 110 9.34 -5.44 1.51
N LEU A 111 9.37 -4.35 2.30
CA LEU A 111 8.42 -3.24 2.21
C LEU A 111 9.14 -1.93 1.90
N PRO A 112 8.50 -0.96 1.28
CA PRO A 112 7.13 -0.99 0.76
C PRO A 112 6.99 -1.86 -0.50
N ALA A 113 5.77 -2.33 -0.78
CA ALA A 113 5.44 -3.12 -1.96
C ALA A 113 4.17 -2.59 -2.64
N ILE A 114 4.03 -2.76 -3.96
CA ILE A 114 2.81 -2.41 -4.68
C ILE A 114 1.96 -3.67 -4.87
N LEU A 115 0.73 -3.64 -4.38
CA LEU A 115 -0.28 -4.66 -4.65
C LEU A 115 -1.15 -4.24 -5.83
N PHE A 116 -1.46 -5.20 -6.72
CA PHE A 116 -2.46 -5.02 -7.75
C PHE A 116 -3.77 -5.66 -7.30
N LEU A 117 -4.72 -4.84 -6.88
CA LEU A 117 -6.01 -5.30 -6.40
C LEU A 117 -6.95 -5.61 -7.57
N ARG A 118 -7.92 -6.50 -7.33
CA ARG A 118 -9.03 -6.71 -8.25
C ARG A 118 -9.68 -5.36 -8.57
N LYS A 119 -10.29 -5.23 -9.73
CA LYS A 119 -10.81 -3.97 -10.29
C LYS A 119 -9.73 -2.98 -10.73
N ASN A 120 -8.57 -3.48 -11.15
CA ASN A 120 -7.49 -2.68 -11.74
C ASN A 120 -7.04 -1.50 -10.87
N HIS A 121 -6.75 -1.76 -9.59
CA HIS A 121 -6.33 -0.71 -8.66
C HIS A 121 -5.00 -1.04 -8.00
N PHE A 122 -4.07 -0.08 -8.03
CA PHE A 122 -2.77 -0.17 -7.38
C PHE A 122 -2.79 0.53 -6.01
N VAL A 123 -2.23 -0.15 -5.01
CA VAL A 123 -2.04 0.39 -3.67
C VAL A 123 -0.65 0.03 -3.15
N VAL A 124 -0.15 0.75 -2.16
CA VAL A 124 1.15 0.46 -1.53
C VAL A 124 0.91 -0.23 -0.20
N LEU A 125 1.51 -1.40 -0.01
CA LEU A 125 1.59 -2.09 1.28
C LEU A 125 2.81 -1.56 2.03
N ASP A 126 2.59 -1.02 3.24
CA ASP A 126 3.65 -0.47 4.09
C ASP A 126 4.02 -1.37 5.28
N GLY A 127 3.15 -2.28 5.67
CA GLY A 127 3.40 -3.11 6.84
C GLY A 127 2.18 -3.86 7.36
N LEU A 128 2.36 -4.38 8.58
CA LEU A 128 1.31 -5.01 9.35
C LEU A 128 1.22 -4.33 10.73
N VAL A 129 0.03 -4.31 11.31
CA VAL A 129 -0.16 -3.91 12.72
C VAL A 129 -0.30 -5.16 13.60
N GLY A 130 -0.20 -4.97 14.93
CA GLY A 130 -0.19 -6.06 15.90
C GLY A 130 -1.40 -7.02 15.85
N SER A 131 -2.53 -6.58 15.30
CA SER A 131 -3.71 -7.43 15.01
C SER A 131 -3.55 -8.34 13.78
N GLY A 132 -2.43 -8.22 13.03
CA GLY A 132 -2.20 -8.91 11.78
C GLY A 132 -2.87 -8.26 10.57
N ASP A 133 -3.46 -7.09 10.73
CA ASP A 133 -4.03 -6.30 9.64
C ASP A 133 -2.93 -5.63 8.82
N PHE A 134 -3.20 -5.41 7.55
CA PHE A 134 -2.29 -4.79 6.60
C PHE A 134 -2.46 -3.27 6.58
N LEU A 135 -1.34 -2.53 6.69
CA LEU A 135 -1.28 -1.09 6.49
C LEU A 135 -1.05 -0.80 5.02
N VAL A 136 -1.95 -0.02 4.43
CA VAL A 136 -1.95 0.27 3.00
C VAL A 136 -2.10 1.77 2.76
N ARG A 137 -1.31 2.32 1.84
CA ARG A 137 -1.55 3.64 1.24
C ARG A 137 -2.30 3.46 -0.07
N ASP A 138 -3.53 3.92 -0.10
CA ASP A 138 -4.41 3.85 -1.27
C ASP A 138 -4.49 5.23 -1.92
N PRO A 139 -4.06 5.40 -3.19
CA PRO A 139 -4.09 6.67 -3.90
C PRO A 139 -5.49 7.32 -3.96
N ALA A 140 -6.54 6.52 -3.99
CA ALA A 140 -7.92 7.01 -4.04
C ALA A 140 -8.50 7.31 -2.66
N ARG A 141 -8.11 6.56 -1.61
CA ARG A 141 -8.81 6.55 -0.33
C ARG A 141 -7.99 7.07 0.86
N GLY A 142 -6.66 7.09 0.77
CA GLY A 142 -5.77 7.47 1.87
C GLY A 142 -5.12 6.27 2.55
N ARG A 143 -4.71 6.42 3.81
CA ARG A 143 -4.16 5.31 4.60
C ARG A 143 -5.28 4.42 5.11
N LEU A 144 -5.11 3.13 4.91
CA LEU A 144 -6.09 2.12 5.27
C LEU A 144 -5.44 1.03 6.13
N GLN A 145 -6.22 0.52 7.07
CA GLN A 145 -5.94 -0.74 7.74
C GLN A 145 -6.93 -1.78 7.21
N ILE A 146 -6.44 -2.87 6.64
CA ILE A 146 -7.23 -3.88 5.93
C ILE A 146 -7.07 -5.23 6.64
N ALA A 147 -8.18 -5.82 7.05
CA ALA A 147 -8.20 -7.15 7.65
C ALA A 147 -7.74 -8.23 6.63
N PRO A 148 -7.05 -9.30 7.07
CA PRO A 148 -6.53 -10.34 6.17
C PRO A 148 -7.60 -10.97 5.27
N GLN A 149 -8.78 -11.27 5.80
CA GLN A 149 -9.90 -11.84 5.04
C GLN A 149 -10.39 -10.88 3.96
N LYS A 150 -10.40 -9.58 4.27
CA LYS A 150 -10.79 -8.56 3.31
C LYS A 150 -9.75 -8.44 2.20
N LEU A 151 -8.46 -8.39 2.54
CA LEU A 151 -7.39 -8.36 1.54
C LEU A 151 -7.48 -9.60 0.62
N GLN A 152 -7.65 -10.78 1.17
CA GLN A 152 -7.82 -12.02 0.41
C GLN A 152 -8.98 -11.95 -0.59
N SER A 153 -10.08 -11.28 -0.23
CA SER A 153 -11.25 -11.14 -1.10
C SER A 153 -11.06 -10.18 -2.28
N ILE A 154 -10.14 -9.20 -2.15
CA ILE A 154 -9.94 -8.13 -3.14
C ILE A 154 -8.59 -8.18 -3.85
N TRP A 155 -7.68 -9.07 -3.46
CA TRP A 155 -6.35 -9.23 -4.05
C TRP A 155 -6.19 -10.61 -4.69
N GLY A 156 -5.59 -10.66 -5.86
CA GLY A 156 -5.34 -11.89 -6.61
C GLY A 156 -3.97 -12.53 -6.37
N GLY A 157 -3.10 -11.83 -5.62
CA GLY A 157 -1.73 -12.27 -5.33
C GLY A 157 -0.65 -11.50 -6.08
N GLU A 158 -1.01 -10.69 -7.05
CA GLU A 158 -0.06 -9.94 -7.88
C GLU A 158 0.55 -8.78 -7.08
N ILE A 159 1.91 -8.72 -7.06
CA ILE A 159 2.68 -7.76 -6.27
C ILE A 159 3.98 -7.39 -6.96
N LEU A 160 4.41 -6.14 -6.79
CA LEU A 160 5.76 -5.67 -7.11
C LEU A 160 6.52 -5.42 -5.80
N LEU A 161 7.70 -6.02 -5.70
CA LEU A 161 8.64 -5.85 -4.61
C LEU A 161 9.84 -5.02 -5.08
N PHE A 162 10.30 -4.11 -4.21
CA PHE A 162 11.33 -3.14 -4.53
C PHE A 162 12.51 -3.25 -3.56
N ARG A 163 13.72 -2.92 -4.05
CA ARG A 163 14.92 -2.77 -3.23
C ARG A 163 15.92 -1.82 -3.88
N LYS A 164 16.77 -1.17 -3.07
CA LYS A 164 17.96 -0.48 -3.60
C LYS A 164 18.95 -1.54 -4.09
N PRO A 165 19.71 -1.27 -5.17
CA PRO A 165 20.86 -2.10 -5.52
C PRO A 165 21.83 -2.13 -4.33
N GLY A 166 22.25 -3.31 -3.91
CA GLY A 166 23.11 -3.48 -2.75
C GLY A 166 24.04 -4.68 -2.89
N ASN A 167 25.00 -4.80 -2.00
CA ASN A 167 26.03 -5.87 -2.01
C ASN A 167 25.52 -7.24 -1.56
N GLY A 168 24.21 -7.45 -1.53
CA GLY A 168 23.62 -8.75 -1.23
C GLY A 168 23.63 -9.17 0.24
N SER A 169 23.99 -8.28 1.15
CA SER A 169 24.17 -8.60 2.59
C SER A 169 22.96 -8.22 3.47
N ASN A 170 22.01 -7.41 2.96
CA ASN A 170 20.87 -6.97 3.75
C ASN A 170 19.72 -8.02 3.80
N GLN A 171 18.80 -7.83 4.75
CA GLN A 171 17.67 -8.74 4.96
C GLN A 171 16.76 -8.86 3.72
N HIS A 172 16.58 -7.78 2.95
CA HIS A 172 15.80 -7.76 1.72
C HIS A 172 16.44 -8.67 0.65
N ASP A 173 17.75 -8.59 0.46
CA ASP A 173 18.45 -9.43 -0.53
C ASP A 173 18.40 -10.92 -0.16
N ARG A 174 18.42 -11.25 1.14
CA ARG A 174 18.25 -12.63 1.61
C ARG A 174 16.87 -13.17 1.28
N TRP A 175 15.81 -12.39 1.47
CA TRP A 175 14.44 -12.79 1.14
C TRP A 175 14.31 -13.17 -0.36
N PHE A 176 14.81 -12.32 -1.27
CA PHE A 176 14.77 -12.57 -2.71
C PHE A 176 15.51 -13.84 -3.15
N ARG A 177 16.52 -14.27 -2.39
CA ARG A 177 17.26 -15.52 -2.66
C ARG A 177 16.59 -16.75 -2.08
N SER A 178 15.95 -16.63 -0.93
CA SER A 178 15.37 -17.76 -0.20
C SER A 178 13.94 -18.11 -0.64
N PHE A 179 13.24 -17.18 -1.31
CA PHE A 179 11.85 -17.40 -1.68
C PHE A 179 11.73 -18.23 -2.98
N PRO A 180 10.75 -19.17 -3.06
CA PRO A 180 10.63 -20.07 -4.20
C PRO A 180 10.46 -19.32 -5.53
N SER A 181 11.33 -19.57 -6.49
CA SER A 181 11.29 -18.94 -7.83
C SER A 181 10.00 -19.22 -8.61
N SER A 182 9.30 -20.31 -8.28
CA SER A 182 7.99 -20.66 -8.88
C SER A 182 6.88 -19.62 -8.64
N LYS A 183 7.04 -18.75 -7.64
CA LYS A 183 6.10 -17.65 -7.35
C LYS A 183 6.49 -16.32 -8.03
N ARG A 184 7.61 -16.27 -8.75
CA ARG A 184 8.03 -15.08 -9.51
C ARG A 184 7.21 -14.98 -10.78
N SER A 185 6.63 -13.80 -11.04
CA SER A 185 5.98 -13.46 -12.31
C SER A 185 7.00 -12.80 -13.24
N ASN A 186 7.12 -13.31 -14.45
CA ASN A 186 7.92 -12.68 -15.51
C ASN A 186 7.24 -11.44 -16.05
#